data_8da644e2322df099d2e1adf095357619
#
_entry.id   8da644e2322df099d2e1adf095357619
#
_cell.length_a   1.000
_cell.length_b   1.000
_cell.length_c   1.000
_cell.angle_alpha   90.00
_cell.angle_beta   90.00
_cell.angle_gamma   90.00
#
_symmetry.space_group_name_H-M   'P 1'
#
loop_
_entity.id
_entity.type
_entity.pdbx_description
1 polymer ?
#
loop_
_entity_poly.entity_id
_entity_poly.type
_entity_poly.pdbx_seq_one_letter_code
_entity_poly.pdbx_strand_id
1 'polypeptide(L)'
;MTNTEPTLGVSNDVLNPELPYQPYMDVKPPPEAALSETNGAPLTEREVEALEKREREDRESTPEPENFAIAFPDHLPTPPFLHVEGVPNFRDLGGYACQPPCSSTSTTDSDSGTSSQQQPGTTTATTATYILRKGLLYRCAHPTHLTAQGASYLTQTLGVRDMYDLRSQPEISRLAATVASSGKTIYPLADPETGCLDHVAGLTRHFTPVYQSEDYGPVALAKKLAWYTAAHAHDEGVGFAYSEGFVKAYRDIAVHGARPAYEKIFRQLLDRPGEPLVFHCTAGKDRTGVFGALVGKLVGVPEDMICWEYALTEPGLGEWRAQFIERICASGLGGGGGKASTSPGAGQQQQRPQISREEAARICGSRAGNMRAFLKVVLEKELGGVERYLVERCGLTMDEVTRLRDSLIVKVHDEGEVVKKCEIKGWTAEGGVQDLKN
;
A
#
# COMPACT_ATOMS: atom_id res chain seq x y z
N MET A 1 45.86 48.17 -25.52
CA MET A 1 45.28 47.82 -24.20
C MET A 1 44.14 46.86 -24.50
N THR A 2 44.44 45.59 -24.48
CA THR A 2 43.56 44.47 -24.90
C THR A 2 43.16 43.70 -23.67
N ASN A 3 41.86 43.76 -23.33
CA ASN A 3 41.26 42.92 -22.31
C ASN A 3 40.94 41.54 -22.91
N THR A 4 41.53 40.51 -22.40
CA THR A 4 41.18 39.12 -22.66
C THR A 4 40.39 38.55 -21.47
N GLU A 5 39.13 38.19 -21.72
CA GLU A 5 38.31 37.38 -20.81
C GLU A 5 38.69 35.90 -20.93
N PRO A 6 38.64 35.12 -19.85
CA PRO A 6 38.86 33.68 -19.92
C PRO A 6 37.54 32.94 -20.19
N THR A 7 37.49 32.18 -21.25
CA THR A 7 36.46 31.21 -21.59
C THR A 7 36.57 29.98 -20.67
N LEU A 8 35.52 29.71 -19.89
CA LEU A 8 35.34 28.44 -19.16
C LEU A 8 34.89 27.36 -20.14
N GLY A 9 35.77 26.38 -20.36
CA GLY A 9 35.47 25.17 -21.12
C GLY A 9 34.55 24.26 -20.33
N VAL A 10 33.39 23.91 -20.90
CA VAL A 10 32.49 22.86 -20.42
C VAL A 10 33.02 21.54 -20.96
N SER A 11 33.51 20.70 -20.05
CA SER A 11 33.89 19.32 -20.33
C SER A 11 32.61 18.47 -20.47
N ASN A 12 32.38 17.92 -21.65
CA ASN A 12 31.41 16.87 -21.90
C ASN A 12 32.01 15.54 -21.48
N ASP A 13 31.80 15.12 -20.24
CA ASP A 13 32.06 13.74 -19.84
C ASP A 13 30.87 12.85 -20.22
N VAL A 14 31.12 12.08 -21.25
CA VAL A 14 30.30 10.99 -21.76
C VAL A 14 30.18 9.92 -20.69
N LEU A 15 28.96 9.67 -20.20
CA LEU A 15 28.65 8.55 -19.31
C LEU A 15 28.92 7.21 -20.02
N ASN A 16 29.89 6.48 -19.51
CA ASN A 16 30.27 5.16 -19.96
C ASN A 16 29.29 4.11 -19.36
N PRO A 17 28.57 3.30 -20.17
CA PRO A 17 27.57 2.33 -19.68
C PRO A 17 28.12 0.91 -19.58
N GLU A 18 29.27 0.68 -18.98
CA GLU A 18 29.76 -0.68 -18.73
C GLU A 18 30.51 -0.77 -17.40
N LEU A 19 29.79 -1.05 -16.31
CA LEU A 19 30.39 -1.69 -15.14
C LEU A 19 29.82 -3.10 -15.04
N PRO A 20 30.69 -4.14 -15.06
CA PRO A 20 30.26 -5.51 -14.92
C PRO A 20 29.76 -5.79 -13.51
N TYR A 21 28.63 -6.48 -13.43
CA TYR A 21 28.07 -7.10 -12.24
C TYR A 21 29.16 -7.92 -11.52
N GLN A 22 29.57 -7.47 -10.33
CA GLN A 22 30.42 -8.27 -9.45
C GLN A 22 29.52 -9.13 -8.56
N PRO A 23 29.67 -10.46 -8.58
CA PRO A 23 28.97 -11.32 -7.63
C PRO A 23 29.51 -11.07 -6.21
N TYR A 24 28.62 -11.14 -5.26
CA TYR A 24 28.84 -11.01 -3.82
C TYR A 24 30.09 -11.84 -3.41
N MET A 25 31.06 -11.16 -2.86
CA MET A 25 32.21 -11.81 -2.22
C MET A 25 31.74 -12.52 -0.95
N ASP A 26 32.20 -13.75 -0.77
CA ASP A 26 32.02 -14.61 0.38
C ASP A 26 32.27 -13.87 1.70
N VAL A 27 31.20 -13.62 2.45
CA VAL A 27 31.30 -13.28 3.85
C VAL A 27 31.64 -14.57 4.60
N LYS A 28 32.86 -14.70 5.10
CA LYS A 28 33.24 -15.78 6.00
C LYS A 28 32.25 -15.87 7.15
N PRO A 29 31.75 -17.08 7.49
CA PRO A 29 30.94 -17.25 8.69
C PRO A 29 31.72 -16.80 9.93
N PRO A 30 31.04 -16.23 10.94
CA PRO A 30 31.66 -15.88 12.19
C PRO A 30 32.30 -17.14 12.84
N PRO A 31 33.39 -17.00 13.60
CA PRO A 31 34.03 -18.13 14.22
C PRO A 31 33.05 -18.85 15.15
N GLU A 32 32.99 -20.17 15.04
CA GLU A 32 32.25 -21.05 15.94
C GLU A 32 32.47 -20.63 17.39
N ALA A 33 31.41 -20.21 18.06
CA ALA A 33 31.40 -20.03 19.48
C ALA A 33 31.67 -21.41 20.11
N ALA A 34 32.76 -21.49 20.83
CA ALA A 34 33.17 -22.68 21.56
C ALA A 34 32.01 -23.24 22.38
N LEU A 35 31.55 -24.42 21.99
CA LEU A 35 30.68 -25.23 22.81
C LEU A 35 31.46 -25.57 24.09
N SER A 36 31.00 -25.10 25.24
CA SER A 36 31.52 -25.53 26.53
C SER A 36 31.28 -27.04 26.64
N GLU A 37 32.38 -27.78 26.70
CA GLU A 37 32.36 -29.20 27.01
C GLU A 37 31.74 -29.41 28.40
N THR A 38 30.47 -29.76 28.45
CA THR A 38 29.88 -30.46 29.58
C THR A 38 30.09 -31.96 29.33
N ASN A 39 30.84 -32.58 30.20
CA ASN A 39 31.17 -34.00 30.20
C ASN A 39 29.96 -34.85 29.83
N GLY A 40 30.07 -35.58 28.70
CA GLY A 40 29.04 -36.50 28.19
C GLY A 40 28.85 -37.75 29.06
N ALA A 41 28.27 -37.60 30.22
CA ALA A 41 27.65 -38.70 30.94
C ALA A 41 26.19 -38.81 30.43
N PRO A 42 25.67 -40.01 30.13
CA PRO A 42 24.29 -40.15 29.74
C PRO A 42 23.36 -39.69 30.88
N LEU A 43 22.35 -38.90 30.54
CA LEU A 43 21.35 -38.41 31.49
C LEU A 43 20.71 -39.60 32.23
N THR A 44 20.57 -39.46 33.52
CA THR A 44 19.87 -40.46 34.33
C THR A 44 18.36 -40.46 34.00
N GLU A 45 17.68 -41.60 34.17
CA GLU A 45 16.23 -41.71 33.97
C GLU A 45 15.42 -40.58 34.66
N ARG A 46 15.86 -40.14 35.85
CA ARG A 46 15.25 -39.02 36.58
C ARG A 46 15.45 -37.65 35.89
N GLU A 47 16.57 -37.45 35.22
CA GLU A 47 16.85 -36.20 34.48
C GLU A 47 16.07 -36.18 33.18
N VAL A 48 15.90 -37.31 32.52
CA VAL A 48 15.02 -37.47 31.34
C VAL A 48 13.56 -37.22 31.73
N GLU A 49 13.05 -37.83 32.79
CA GLU A 49 11.69 -37.57 33.31
C GLU A 49 11.48 -36.10 33.69
N ALA A 50 12.47 -35.45 34.30
CA ALA A 50 12.39 -34.03 34.65
C ALA A 50 12.39 -33.10 33.42
N LEU A 51 13.12 -33.45 32.37
CA LEU A 51 13.08 -32.73 31.09
C LEU A 51 11.75 -32.93 30.35
N GLU A 52 11.26 -34.14 30.26
CA GLU A 52 9.95 -34.44 29.65
C GLU A 52 8.80 -33.79 30.44
N LYS A 53 8.89 -33.70 31.74
CA LYS A 53 7.92 -33.00 32.59
C LYS A 53 7.98 -31.47 32.33
N ARG A 54 9.18 -30.89 32.24
CA ARG A 54 9.35 -29.46 31.87
C ARG A 54 8.83 -29.17 30.48
N GLU A 55 9.14 -30.01 29.50
CA GLU A 55 8.61 -29.83 28.14
C GLU A 55 7.10 -29.97 28.08
N ARG A 56 6.49 -30.79 28.94
CA ARG A 56 5.05 -30.91 29.04
C ARG A 56 4.41 -29.72 29.75
N GLU A 57 5.02 -29.19 30.81
CA GLU A 57 4.58 -27.99 31.52
C GLU A 57 4.75 -26.73 30.65
N ASP A 58 5.82 -26.62 29.84
CA ASP A 58 6.02 -25.56 28.87
C ASP A 58 5.04 -25.65 27.70
N ARG A 59 4.62 -26.84 27.27
CA ARG A 59 3.53 -27.05 26.31
C ARG A 59 2.15 -26.69 26.85
N GLU A 60 1.87 -26.98 28.11
CA GLU A 60 0.60 -26.63 28.74
C GLU A 60 0.49 -25.16 29.16
N SER A 61 1.63 -24.48 29.37
CA SER A 61 1.70 -23.05 29.70
C SER A 61 1.81 -22.13 28.50
N THR A 62 2.11 -22.67 27.31
CA THR A 62 2.03 -21.88 26.05
C THR A 62 0.56 -21.79 25.70
N PRO A 63 -0.05 -20.58 25.72
CA PRO A 63 -1.38 -20.43 25.16
C PRO A 63 -1.34 -20.99 23.75
N GLU A 64 -2.32 -21.85 23.41
CA GLU A 64 -2.47 -22.30 22.02
C GLU A 64 -2.34 -21.08 21.13
N PRO A 65 -1.56 -21.14 20.03
CA PRO A 65 -1.46 -20.01 19.11
C PRO A 65 -2.91 -19.68 18.73
N GLU A 66 -3.39 -18.53 19.21
CA GLU A 66 -4.69 -18.03 18.80
C GLU A 66 -4.69 -18.12 17.29
N ASN A 67 -5.66 -18.89 16.78
CA ASN A 67 -5.78 -19.14 15.36
C ASN A 67 -6.10 -17.79 14.70
N PHE A 68 -5.05 -17.07 14.28
CA PHE A 68 -5.13 -15.78 13.58
C PHE A 68 -5.66 -15.95 12.16
N ALA A 69 -6.55 -16.90 11.94
CA ALA A 69 -7.45 -16.88 10.82
C ALA A 69 -8.35 -15.65 10.97
N ILE A 70 -7.87 -14.52 10.41
CA ILE A 70 -8.61 -13.27 10.45
C ILE A 70 -9.87 -13.48 9.65
N ALA A 71 -10.98 -13.49 10.35
CA ALA A 71 -12.28 -13.60 9.73
C ALA A 71 -12.46 -12.42 8.77
N PHE A 72 -12.84 -12.72 7.53
CA PHE A 72 -13.30 -11.69 6.61
C PHE A 72 -14.55 -11.06 7.21
N PRO A 73 -14.59 -9.73 7.38
CA PRO A 73 -15.74 -9.09 7.98
C PRO A 73 -16.99 -9.31 7.12
N ASP A 74 -17.96 -10.05 7.60
CA ASP A 74 -19.19 -10.43 6.88
C ASP A 74 -20.02 -9.24 6.38
N HIS A 75 -19.77 -8.06 6.95
CA HIS A 75 -20.50 -6.83 6.62
C HIS A 75 -19.84 -5.98 5.52
N LEU A 76 -18.70 -6.42 4.96
CA LEU A 76 -18.05 -5.67 3.89
C LEU A 76 -18.79 -5.85 2.56
N PRO A 77 -18.95 -4.75 1.79
CA PRO A 77 -19.60 -4.82 0.49
C PRO A 77 -18.75 -5.63 -0.50
N THR A 78 -19.39 -6.61 -1.14
CA THR A 78 -18.77 -7.43 -2.17
C THR A 78 -19.61 -7.30 -3.47
N PRO A 79 -19.13 -6.60 -4.52
CA PRO A 79 -17.87 -5.85 -4.63
C PRO A 79 -17.85 -4.57 -3.78
N PRO A 80 -16.70 -3.89 -3.59
CA PRO A 80 -15.39 -4.14 -4.21
C PRO A 80 -14.51 -5.13 -3.43
N PHE A 81 -14.84 -5.47 -2.17
CA PHE A 81 -14.04 -6.39 -1.38
C PHE A 81 -14.11 -7.82 -1.90
N LEU A 82 -13.00 -8.54 -1.76
CA LEU A 82 -12.86 -9.95 -2.08
C LEU A 82 -12.16 -10.66 -0.91
N HIS A 83 -12.64 -11.85 -0.56
CA HIS A 83 -12.03 -12.64 0.51
C HIS A 83 -10.82 -13.41 -0.03
N VAL A 84 -9.63 -12.91 0.22
CA VAL A 84 -8.37 -13.63 0.05
C VAL A 84 -7.88 -14.02 1.45
N GLU A 85 -7.87 -15.31 1.76
CA GLU A 85 -7.56 -15.80 3.10
C GLU A 85 -6.15 -15.38 3.53
N GLY A 86 -6.07 -14.74 4.71
CA GLY A 86 -4.83 -14.18 5.26
C GLY A 86 -4.43 -12.80 4.70
N VAL A 87 -5.24 -12.19 3.84
CA VAL A 87 -4.94 -10.86 3.26
C VAL A 87 -6.03 -9.86 3.59
N PRO A 88 -5.82 -8.98 4.57
CA PRO A 88 -6.81 -7.98 4.94
C PRO A 88 -6.88 -6.85 3.92
N ASN A 89 -8.03 -6.17 3.90
CA ASN A 89 -8.26 -4.99 3.07
C ASN A 89 -8.11 -5.26 1.55
N PHE A 90 -8.31 -6.53 1.13
CA PHE A 90 -8.17 -6.92 -0.27
C PHE A 90 -9.42 -6.56 -1.05
N ARG A 91 -9.24 -5.83 -2.14
CA ARG A 91 -10.33 -5.41 -3.00
C ARG A 91 -9.90 -5.10 -4.43
N ASP A 92 -10.86 -5.20 -5.35
CA ASP A 92 -10.73 -4.72 -6.72
C ASP A 92 -10.86 -3.19 -6.75
N LEU A 93 -9.96 -2.52 -7.43
CA LEU A 93 -10.04 -1.09 -7.69
C LEU A 93 -10.99 -0.76 -8.85
N GLY A 94 -11.40 -1.76 -9.62
CA GLY A 94 -12.28 -1.64 -10.78
C GLY A 94 -13.77 -1.56 -10.42
N GLY A 95 -14.59 -1.28 -11.44
CA GLY A 95 -16.03 -1.23 -11.34
C GLY A 95 -16.62 0.17 -11.10
N TYR A 96 -15.80 1.17 -10.80
CA TYR A 96 -16.29 2.54 -10.61
C TYR A 96 -16.57 3.22 -11.95
N ALA A 97 -17.72 3.91 -12.03
CA ALA A 97 -18.05 4.71 -13.20
C ALA A 97 -16.94 5.74 -13.49
N CYS A 98 -16.60 5.90 -14.76
CA CYS A 98 -15.52 6.78 -15.20
C CYS A 98 -15.88 7.46 -16.53
N GLN A 99 -14.98 8.32 -17.03
CA GLN A 99 -15.15 8.97 -18.31
C GLN A 99 -14.90 7.98 -19.47
N PRO A 100 -15.50 8.23 -20.66
CA PRO A 100 -15.23 7.41 -21.84
C PRO A 100 -13.75 7.49 -22.27
N PRO A 101 -13.23 6.50 -23.00
CA PRO A 101 -11.89 6.55 -23.59
C PRO A 101 -11.73 7.76 -24.52
N CYS A 102 -10.50 8.28 -24.65
CA CYS A 102 -10.19 9.38 -25.58
C CYS A 102 -10.49 8.99 -27.03
N SER A 103 -10.25 7.74 -27.39
CA SER A 103 -10.50 7.20 -28.74
C SER A 103 -11.96 7.15 -29.14
N SER A 104 -12.92 7.22 -28.20
CA SER A 104 -14.36 7.19 -28.48
C SER A 104 -14.96 8.57 -28.82
N THR A 105 -14.23 9.65 -28.62
CA THR A 105 -14.72 11.02 -28.86
C THR A 105 -14.52 11.48 -30.31
N SER A 106 -13.91 10.69 -31.19
CA SER A 106 -13.57 11.08 -32.58
C SER A 106 -14.61 10.69 -33.66
N THR A 107 -15.76 10.13 -33.29
CA THR A 107 -16.84 9.86 -34.25
C THR A 107 -18.08 10.72 -33.96
N THR A 108 -17.92 12.04 -34.05
CA THR A 108 -19.05 12.87 -34.49
C THR A 108 -18.96 12.90 -36.00
N ASP A 109 -19.73 12.04 -36.64
CA ASP A 109 -20.00 12.17 -38.07
C ASP A 109 -20.50 13.58 -38.33
N SER A 110 -19.64 14.38 -38.92
CA SER A 110 -20.03 15.60 -39.61
C SER A 110 -20.63 15.20 -40.94
N ASP A 111 -21.87 14.69 -40.91
CA ASP A 111 -22.66 14.60 -42.11
C ASP A 111 -23.49 15.86 -42.22
N SER A 112 -23.07 16.66 -43.17
CA SER A 112 -23.70 17.89 -43.61
C SER A 112 -24.95 17.58 -44.44
N GLY A 113 -26.08 17.99 -43.92
CA GLY A 113 -27.22 18.42 -44.76
C GLY A 113 -28.16 17.35 -45.26
N THR A 114 -29.28 17.17 -44.61
CA THR A 114 -30.59 17.21 -45.28
C THR A 114 -31.70 17.36 -44.25
N SER A 115 -32.47 18.42 -44.36
CA SER A 115 -33.67 18.67 -43.59
C SER A 115 -34.76 17.67 -43.95
N SER A 116 -35.07 16.76 -43.01
CA SER A 116 -36.37 16.05 -43.05
C SER A 116 -36.90 15.95 -41.61
N GLN A 117 -38.10 16.50 -41.46
CA GLN A 117 -38.91 16.47 -40.24
C GLN A 117 -39.09 15.02 -39.78
N GLN A 118 -38.54 14.68 -38.59
CA GLN A 118 -38.89 13.44 -37.91
C GLN A 118 -39.65 13.74 -36.62
N GLN A 119 -40.76 13.01 -36.50
CA GLN A 119 -41.69 13.00 -35.35
C GLN A 119 -40.95 12.53 -34.06
N PRO A 120 -41.41 12.92 -32.86
CA PRO A 120 -40.83 12.50 -31.59
C PRO A 120 -41.15 11.03 -31.29
N GLY A 121 -40.30 10.15 -31.80
CA GLY A 121 -40.22 8.77 -31.32
C GLY A 121 -39.29 8.72 -30.13
N THR A 122 -39.80 8.32 -28.98
CA THR A 122 -39.04 8.13 -27.73
C THR A 122 -38.08 6.96 -27.89
N THR A 123 -36.94 7.20 -28.52
CA THR A 123 -35.78 6.29 -28.44
C THR A 123 -35.02 6.67 -27.17
N THR A 124 -35.20 5.94 -26.09
CA THR A 124 -34.27 5.95 -24.95
C THR A 124 -32.91 5.51 -25.47
N ALA A 125 -32.11 6.49 -25.89
CA ALA A 125 -30.70 6.25 -26.13
C ALA A 125 -30.07 5.77 -24.80
N THR A 126 -29.84 4.48 -24.70
CA THR A 126 -29.13 3.89 -23.57
C THR A 126 -27.72 4.49 -23.59
N THR A 127 -27.50 5.51 -22.77
CA THR A 127 -26.18 6.14 -22.64
C THR A 127 -25.21 5.08 -22.15
N ALA A 128 -24.23 4.76 -22.97
CA ALA A 128 -23.21 3.78 -22.63
C ALA A 128 -22.49 4.20 -21.35
N THR A 129 -22.45 3.31 -20.37
CA THR A 129 -21.71 3.52 -19.12
C THR A 129 -20.31 2.95 -19.26
N TYR A 130 -19.32 3.71 -18.82
CA TYR A 130 -17.91 3.29 -18.79
C TYR A 130 -17.47 3.13 -17.35
N ILE A 131 -16.66 2.09 -17.10
CA ILE A 131 -16.11 1.81 -15.77
C ILE A 131 -14.60 1.57 -15.84
N LEU A 132 -13.90 1.83 -14.76
CA LEU A 132 -12.56 1.30 -14.55
C LEU A 132 -12.64 -0.24 -14.60
N ARG A 133 -11.80 -0.85 -15.44
CA ARG A 133 -11.79 -2.30 -15.70
C ARG A 133 -11.71 -3.09 -14.40
N LYS A 134 -12.69 -3.98 -14.18
CA LYS A 134 -12.69 -4.93 -13.06
C LYS A 134 -11.66 -6.05 -13.29
N GLY A 135 -11.18 -6.63 -12.19
CA GLY A 135 -10.33 -7.80 -12.24
C GLY A 135 -8.92 -7.54 -12.74
N LEU A 136 -8.49 -6.26 -12.79
CA LEU A 136 -7.17 -5.89 -13.29
C LEU A 136 -6.25 -5.34 -12.20
N LEU A 137 -6.76 -4.49 -11.35
CA LEU A 137 -6.00 -3.80 -10.31
C LEU A 137 -6.56 -4.13 -8.94
N TYR A 138 -5.80 -4.89 -8.17
CA TYR A 138 -6.16 -5.21 -6.79
C TYR A 138 -5.26 -4.48 -5.81
N ARG A 139 -5.84 -4.12 -4.66
CA ARG A 139 -5.09 -3.52 -3.56
C ARG A 139 -5.37 -4.21 -2.24
N CYS A 140 -4.40 -4.23 -1.33
CA CYS A 140 -4.55 -4.87 -0.02
C CYS A 140 -3.60 -4.26 1.03
N ALA A 141 -3.73 -4.70 2.28
CA ALA A 141 -2.68 -4.58 3.30
C ALA A 141 -1.56 -5.60 3.02
N HIS A 142 -0.48 -5.58 3.80
CA HIS A 142 0.62 -6.53 3.57
C HIS A 142 0.11 -7.98 3.67
N PRO A 143 0.43 -8.83 2.70
CA PRO A 143 -0.13 -10.18 2.59
C PRO A 143 0.70 -11.25 3.31
N THR A 144 1.45 -10.88 4.34
CA THR A 144 2.38 -11.79 5.04
C THR A 144 1.69 -13.02 5.65
N HIS A 145 0.40 -12.91 5.98
CA HIS A 145 -0.40 -14.02 6.52
C HIS A 145 -1.12 -14.83 5.43
N LEU A 146 -0.82 -14.61 4.15
CA LEU A 146 -1.41 -15.33 3.04
C LEU A 146 -1.32 -16.83 3.26
N THR A 147 -2.44 -17.53 3.17
CA THR A 147 -2.52 -18.99 3.28
C THR A 147 -2.37 -19.65 1.92
N ALA A 148 -2.19 -20.97 1.90
CA ALA A 148 -2.16 -21.74 0.65
C ALA A 148 -3.48 -21.62 -0.14
N GLN A 149 -4.63 -21.56 0.56
CA GLN A 149 -5.94 -21.35 -0.06
C GLN A 149 -6.05 -19.93 -0.64
N GLY A 150 -5.62 -18.91 0.13
CA GLY A 150 -5.58 -17.53 -0.35
C GLY A 150 -4.65 -17.36 -1.55
N ALA A 151 -3.49 -18.03 -1.56
CA ALA A 151 -2.55 -18.00 -2.68
C ALA A 151 -3.15 -18.65 -3.94
N SER A 152 -3.82 -19.80 -3.80
CA SER A 152 -4.52 -20.47 -4.90
C SER A 152 -5.64 -19.58 -5.46
N TYR A 153 -6.44 -18.97 -4.60
CA TYR A 153 -7.49 -18.04 -5.04
C TYR A 153 -6.90 -16.83 -5.78
N LEU A 154 -5.84 -16.23 -5.23
CA LEU A 154 -5.16 -15.08 -5.82
C LEU A 154 -4.59 -15.40 -7.22
N THR A 155 -3.88 -16.54 -7.36
CA THR A 155 -3.16 -16.89 -8.58
C THR A 155 -4.02 -17.61 -9.62
N GLN A 156 -4.92 -18.50 -9.20
CA GLN A 156 -5.71 -19.35 -10.11
C GLN A 156 -7.09 -18.75 -10.44
N THR A 157 -7.75 -18.12 -9.45
CA THR A 157 -9.09 -17.56 -9.66
C THR A 157 -9.02 -16.11 -10.12
N LEU A 158 -8.23 -15.27 -9.43
CA LEU A 158 -8.08 -13.87 -9.80
C LEU A 158 -7.02 -13.65 -10.89
N GLY A 159 -6.20 -14.64 -11.19
CA GLY A 159 -5.18 -14.58 -12.24
C GLY A 159 -4.00 -13.66 -11.93
N VAL A 160 -3.84 -13.23 -10.68
CA VAL A 160 -2.76 -12.32 -10.25
C VAL A 160 -1.42 -13.04 -10.30
N ARG A 161 -0.47 -12.49 -11.04
CA ARG A 161 0.90 -13.00 -11.18
C ARG A 161 1.96 -12.05 -10.64
N ASP A 162 1.64 -10.78 -10.53
CA ASP A 162 2.56 -9.72 -10.12
C ASP A 162 2.04 -9.01 -8.87
N MET A 163 2.89 -8.92 -7.86
CA MET A 163 2.62 -8.25 -6.59
C MET A 163 3.64 -7.12 -6.38
N TYR A 164 3.18 -5.89 -6.26
CA TYR A 164 4.01 -4.72 -6.04
C TYR A 164 4.05 -4.33 -4.57
N ASP A 165 5.21 -4.52 -3.94
CA ASP A 165 5.44 -4.18 -2.54
C ASP A 165 6.03 -2.77 -2.42
N LEU A 166 5.20 -1.83 -1.95
CA LEU A 166 5.54 -0.42 -1.80
C LEU A 166 6.25 -0.09 -0.47
N ARG A 167 6.49 -1.10 0.37
CA ARG A 167 7.15 -0.93 1.67
C ARG A 167 8.65 -0.69 1.50
N SER A 168 9.24 -0.02 2.47
CA SER A 168 10.68 0.15 2.54
C SER A 168 11.38 -1.06 3.15
N GLN A 169 12.68 -1.20 2.89
CA GLN A 169 13.48 -2.26 3.49
C GLN A 169 13.45 -2.28 5.03
N PRO A 170 13.51 -1.13 5.76
CA PRO A 170 13.36 -1.14 7.22
C PRO A 170 12.03 -1.67 7.74
N GLU A 171 10.92 -1.47 7.00
CA GLU A 171 9.61 -2.04 7.36
C GLU A 171 9.61 -3.56 7.19
N ILE A 172 10.18 -4.04 6.09
CA ILE A 172 10.30 -5.46 5.77
C ILE A 172 11.17 -6.17 6.81
N SER A 173 12.35 -5.62 7.13
CA SER A 173 13.27 -6.21 8.12
C SER A 173 12.65 -6.32 9.53
N ARG A 174 11.84 -5.33 9.93
CA ARG A 174 11.09 -5.39 11.20
C ARG A 174 10.04 -6.50 11.20
N LEU A 175 9.37 -6.70 10.08
CA LEU A 175 8.39 -7.77 9.93
C LEU A 175 9.08 -9.13 9.91
N ALA A 176 10.23 -9.26 9.22
CA ALA A 176 11.03 -10.49 9.20
C ALA A 176 11.43 -10.94 10.62
N ALA A 177 11.86 -10.01 11.47
CA ALA A 177 12.16 -10.31 12.87
C ALA A 177 10.93 -10.83 13.64
N THR A 178 9.72 -10.34 13.32
CA THR A 178 8.47 -10.83 13.91
C THR A 178 8.13 -12.23 13.40
N VAL A 179 8.29 -12.49 12.10
CA VAL A 179 8.07 -13.82 11.49
C VAL A 179 9.00 -14.85 12.09
N ALA A 180 10.28 -14.53 12.21
CA ALA A 180 11.30 -15.43 12.77
C ALA A 180 11.02 -15.79 14.26
N SER A 181 10.48 -14.85 15.05
CA SER A 181 10.17 -15.08 16.47
C SER A 181 8.90 -15.87 16.71
N SER A 182 7.95 -15.84 15.78
CA SER A 182 6.62 -16.46 15.95
C SER A 182 6.49 -17.87 15.34
N GLY A 183 7.46 -18.29 14.53
CA GLY A 183 7.43 -19.58 13.83
C GLY A 183 6.51 -19.62 12.60
N LYS A 184 6.61 -20.71 11.80
CA LYS A 184 5.95 -20.84 10.49
C LYS A 184 4.42 -20.99 10.53
N THR A 185 3.85 -21.28 11.69
CA THR A 185 2.40 -21.58 11.81
C THR A 185 1.53 -20.35 11.56
N ILE A 186 2.03 -19.15 11.91
CA ILE A 186 1.31 -17.87 11.76
C ILE A 186 1.51 -17.26 10.37
N TYR A 187 2.63 -17.58 9.71
CA TYR A 187 3.02 -17.05 8.41
C TYR A 187 3.35 -18.19 7.44
N PRO A 188 2.33 -18.95 6.99
CA PRO A 188 2.54 -20.24 6.35
C PRO A 188 3.33 -20.18 5.04
N LEU A 189 3.28 -19.08 4.31
CA LEU A 189 3.96 -18.88 3.03
C LEU A 189 5.05 -17.81 3.06
N ALA A 190 5.18 -17.07 4.16
CA ALA A 190 6.20 -16.05 4.26
C ALA A 190 7.58 -16.69 4.50
N ASP A 191 8.56 -16.22 3.77
CA ASP A 191 9.95 -16.60 3.97
C ASP A 191 10.38 -16.21 5.40
N PRO A 192 10.94 -17.14 6.19
CA PRO A 192 11.30 -16.88 7.59
C PRO A 192 12.45 -15.87 7.76
N GLU A 193 13.29 -15.68 6.74
CA GLU A 193 14.41 -14.76 6.79
C GLU A 193 14.00 -13.35 6.37
N THR A 194 13.17 -13.25 5.34
CA THR A 194 12.75 -11.96 4.77
C THR A 194 11.37 -11.48 5.22
N GLY A 195 10.52 -12.37 5.72
CA GLY A 195 9.12 -12.08 6.05
C GLY A 195 8.26 -11.73 4.84
N CYS A 196 8.73 -12.06 3.62
CA CYS A 196 8.10 -11.75 2.36
C CYS A 196 7.55 -13.00 1.66
N LEU A 197 6.79 -12.82 0.60
CA LEU A 197 6.19 -13.89 -0.20
C LEU A 197 6.99 -14.13 -1.50
N ASP A 198 8.31 -14.26 -1.39
CA ASP A 198 9.19 -14.38 -2.54
C ASP A 198 9.14 -15.77 -3.21
N HIS A 199 8.56 -16.76 -2.52
CA HIS A 199 8.53 -18.18 -2.96
C HIS A 199 7.11 -18.73 -3.21
N VAL A 200 6.12 -17.86 -3.39
CA VAL A 200 4.75 -18.29 -3.71
C VAL A 200 4.67 -18.68 -5.19
N ALA A 201 4.33 -19.94 -5.45
CA ALA A 201 4.23 -20.45 -6.82
C ALA A 201 3.23 -19.64 -7.67
N GLY A 202 3.66 -19.18 -8.84
CA GLY A 202 2.85 -18.39 -9.77
C GLY A 202 2.68 -16.94 -9.40
N LEU A 203 3.34 -16.44 -8.34
CA LEU A 203 3.30 -15.05 -7.90
C LEU A 203 4.72 -14.47 -7.86
N THR A 204 4.95 -13.39 -8.58
CA THR A 204 6.23 -12.64 -8.57
C THR A 204 6.07 -11.39 -7.73
N ARG A 205 6.89 -11.26 -6.68
CA ARG A 205 6.93 -10.04 -5.88
C ARG A 205 7.94 -9.05 -6.46
N HIS A 206 7.47 -7.85 -6.74
CA HIS A 206 8.30 -6.71 -7.17
C HIS A 206 8.53 -5.78 -5.99
N PHE A 207 9.78 -5.69 -5.54
CA PHE A 207 10.16 -4.73 -4.51
C PHE A 207 10.27 -3.33 -5.13
N THR A 208 9.30 -2.48 -4.83
CA THR A 208 9.16 -1.14 -5.41
C THR A 208 8.89 -0.11 -4.30
N PRO A 209 9.88 0.15 -3.44
CA PRO A 209 9.68 1.00 -2.28
C PRO A 209 9.40 2.45 -2.69
N VAL A 210 8.38 3.05 -2.08
CA VAL A 210 8.11 4.49 -2.19
C VAL A 210 9.21 5.29 -1.50
N TYR A 211 9.69 4.79 -0.36
CA TYR A 211 10.74 5.43 0.42
C TYR A 211 12.04 4.62 0.39
N GLN A 212 13.15 5.29 0.19
CA GLN A 212 14.47 4.72 0.30
C GLN A 212 14.92 4.62 1.76
N SER A 213 16.06 3.97 2.03
CA SER A 213 16.57 3.76 3.40
C SER A 213 16.86 5.06 4.16
N GLU A 214 17.35 6.08 3.47
CA GLU A 214 17.64 7.41 4.03
C GLU A 214 16.41 8.14 4.55
N ASP A 215 15.22 7.86 4.00
CA ASP A 215 13.94 8.43 4.43
C ASP A 215 13.48 7.91 5.80
N TYR A 216 14.21 6.95 6.35
CA TYR A 216 13.96 6.34 7.65
C TYR A 216 14.99 6.74 8.72
N GLY A 217 15.82 7.74 8.46
CA GLY A 217 16.65 8.35 9.46
C GLY A 217 15.82 8.98 10.60
N PRO A 218 16.41 9.18 11.81
CA PRO A 218 15.65 9.66 12.98
C PRO A 218 14.86 10.96 12.75
N VAL A 219 15.44 11.90 12.01
CA VAL A 219 14.79 13.18 11.69
C VAL A 219 13.62 13.00 10.72
N ALA A 220 13.80 12.19 9.68
CA ALA A 220 12.73 11.92 8.70
C ALA A 220 11.55 11.19 9.34
N LEU A 221 11.82 10.21 10.21
CA LEU A 221 10.78 9.50 10.97
C LEU A 221 10.03 10.42 11.93
N ALA A 222 10.72 11.29 12.68
CA ALA A 222 10.09 12.24 13.57
C ALA A 222 9.19 13.22 12.80
N LYS A 223 9.63 13.71 11.63
CA LYS A 223 8.85 14.56 10.75
C LYS A 223 7.59 13.85 10.23
N LYS A 224 7.73 12.62 9.75
CA LYS A 224 6.58 11.82 9.27
C LYS A 224 5.59 11.55 10.40
N LEU A 225 6.07 11.22 11.58
CA LEU A 225 5.22 11.02 12.76
C LEU A 225 4.44 12.29 13.09
N ALA A 226 5.09 13.45 13.13
CA ALA A 226 4.43 14.74 13.38
C ALA A 226 3.31 15.02 12.36
N TRP A 227 3.44 14.61 11.10
CA TRP A 227 2.37 14.74 10.12
C TRP A 227 1.14 13.89 10.46
N TYR A 228 1.34 12.63 10.82
CA TYR A 228 0.23 11.72 11.13
C TYR A 228 -0.44 11.99 12.48
N THR A 229 0.28 12.57 13.43
CA THR A 229 -0.26 12.94 14.75
C THR A 229 -0.90 14.33 14.79
N ALA A 230 -0.66 15.18 13.78
CA ALA A 230 -1.24 16.51 13.71
C ALA A 230 -2.78 16.46 13.78
N ALA A 231 -3.35 17.35 14.59
CA ALA A 231 -4.80 17.48 14.71
C ALA A 231 -5.44 17.85 13.37
N HIS A 232 -6.71 17.50 13.21
CA HIS A 232 -7.47 17.92 12.04
C HIS A 232 -7.66 19.44 12.07
N ALA A 233 -7.23 20.11 11.00
CA ALA A 233 -7.59 21.49 10.75
C ALA A 233 -8.90 21.52 9.96
N HIS A 234 -9.82 22.40 10.36
CA HIS A 234 -10.90 22.83 9.51
C HIS A 234 -10.38 23.99 8.66
N ASP A 235 -10.22 23.78 7.38
CA ASP A 235 -9.96 24.90 6.47
C ASP A 235 -11.30 25.43 5.95
N GLU A 236 -11.67 26.60 6.44
CA GLU A 236 -12.88 27.32 6.02
C GLU A 236 -12.91 27.59 4.49
N GLY A 237 -11.73 27.62 3.84
CA GLY A 237 -11.60 27.87 2.40
C GLY A 237 -11.89 26.66 1.51
N VAL A 238 -11.85 25.43 2.03
CA VAL A 238 -12.02 24.19 1.24
C VAL A 238 -13.38 23.54 1.45
N GLY A 239 -14.10 23.89 2.52
CA GLY A 239 -15.46 23.46 2.78
C GLY A 239 -15.61 22.02 3.30
N PHE A 240 -14.53 21.37 3.73
CA PHE A 240 -14.53 20.05 4.37
C PHE A 240 -13.36 19.87 5.35
N ALA A 241 -13.54 18.99 6.33
CA ALA A 241 -12.50 18.70 7.32
C ALA A 241 -11.41 17.80 6.75
N TYR A 242 -10.14 18.16 6.98
CA TYR A 242 -8.99 17.34 6.66
C TYR A 242 -7.82 17.61 7.61
N SER A 243 -6.80 16.77 7.59
CA SER A 243 -5.56 16.98 8.33
C SER A 243 -4.45 17.42 7.38
N GLU A 244 -3.91 18.62 7.58
CA GLU A 244 -2.76 19.10 6.82
C GLU A 244 -1.56 18.14 6.90
N GLY A 245 -1.37 17.50 8.05
CA GLY A 245 -0.31 16.51 8.21
C GLY A 245 -0.45 15.32 7.28
N PHE A 246 -1.66 14.80 7.12
CA PHE A 246 -1.93 13.73 6.14
C PHE A 246 -1.71 14.21 4.70
N VAL A 247 -2.14 15.42 4.37
CA VAL A 247 -1.93 16.00 3.03
C VAL A 247 -0.43 16.16 2.72
N LYS A 248 0.37 16.63 3.70
CA LYS A 248 1.84 16.67 3.59
C LYS A 248 2.44 15.28 3.39
N ALA A 249 1.94 14.27 4.13
CA ALA A 249 2.38 12.89 3.96
C ALA A 249 2.03 12.33 2.58
N TYR A 250 0.85 12.60 2.05
CA TYR A 250 0.45 12.13 0.71
C TYR A 250 1.21 12.85 -0.40
N ARG A 251 1.53 14.14 -0.23
CA ARG A 251 2.43 14.86 -1.11
C ARG A 251 3.83 14.21 -1.14
N ASP A 252 4.37 13.90 0.02
CA ASP A 252 5.67 13.23 0.16
C ASP A 252 5.64 11.85 -0.52
N ILE A 253 4.59 11.07 -0.32
CA ILE A 253 4.36 9.79 -0.99
C ILE A 253 4.31 9.94 -2.52
N ALA A 254 3.55 10.90 -3.04
CA ALA A 254 3.42 11.12 -4.48
C ALA A 254 4.76 11.53 -5.10
N VAL A 255 5.54 12.38 -4.44
CA VAL A 255 6.83 12.85 -4.95
C VAL A 255 7.87 11.74 -4.92
N HIS A 256 8.02 11.05 -3.79
CA HIS A 256 9.03 9.99 -3.62
C HIS A 256 8.67 8.70 -4.36
N GLY A 257 7.38 8.37 -4.46
CA GLY A 257 6.91 7.14 -5.10
C GLY A 257 6.87 7.17 -6.61
N ALA A 258 6.95 8.33 -7.24
CA ALA A 258 6.72 8.49 -8.68
C ALA A 258 7.61 7.58 -9.54
N ARG A 259 8.93 7.69 -9.43
CA ARG A 259 9.90 6.90 -10.22
C ARG A 259 10.17 5.51 -9.66
N PRO A 260 10.46 5.33 -8.35
CA PRO A 260 10.87 4.02 -7.86
C PRO A 260 9.73 3.02 -7.77
N ALA A 261 8.47 3.49 -7.69
CA ALA A 261 7.31 2.63 -7.47
C ALA A 261 6.25 2.76 -8.56
N TYR A 262 5.63 3.92 -8.70
CA TYR A 262 4.42 4.09 -9.51
C TYR A 262 4.69 4.00 -11.01
N GLU A 263 5.80 4.55 -11.50
CA GLU A 263 6.22 4.37 -12.90
C GLU A 263 6.28 2.89 -13.27
N LYS A 264 6.86 2.04 -12.43
CA LYS A 264 7.00 0.60 -12.72
C LYS A 264 5.64 -0.09 -12.86
N ILE A 265 4.66 0.26 -12.01
CA ILE A 265 3.31 -0.30 -12.11
C ILE A 265 2.61 0.21 -13.38
N PHE A 266 2.71 1.50 -13.69
CA PHE A 266 2.12 2.06 -14.91
C PHE A 266 2.76 1.47 -16.18
N ARG A 267 4.06 1.23 -16.20
CA ARG A 267 4.72 0.58 -17.33
C ARG A 267 4.28 -0.86 -17.49
N GLN A 268 4.11 -1.62 -16.41
CA GLN A 268 3.54 -2.97 -16.54
C GLN A 268 2.13 -2.94 -17.16
N LEU A 269 1.27 -2.01 -16.74
CA LEU A 269 -0.06 -1.88 -17.32
C LEU A 269 -0.04 -1.50 -18.80
N LEU A 270 0.98 -0.78 -19.25
CA LEU A 270 1.21 -0.46 -20.66
C LEU A 270 1.75 -1.66 -21.45
N ASP A 271 2.71 -2.37 -20.88
CA ASP A 271 3.43 -3.46 -21.54
C ASP A 271 2.60 -4.75 -21.56
N ARG A 272 1.78 -4.97 -20.52
CA ARG A 272 0.94 -6.15 -20.33
C ARG A 272 -0.52 -5.76 -20.03
N PRO A 273 -1.22 -5.11 -20.98
CA PRO A 273 -2.58 -4.65 -20.76
C PRO A 273 -3.53 -5.85 -20.57
N GLY A 274 -4.23 -5.85 -19.45
CA GLY A 274 -5.17 -6.91 -19.11
C GLY A 274 -4.61 -8.02 -18.21
N GLU A 275 -3.34 -7.99 -17.86
CA GLU A 275 -2.78 -8.91 -16.85
C GLU A 275 -3.05 -8.38 -15.42
N PRO A 276 -3.77 -9.15 -14.58
CA PRO A 276 -4.08 -8.73 -13.22
C PRO A 276 -2.85 -8.58 -12.35
N LEU A 277 -2.83 -7.53 -11.54
CA LEU A 277 -1.79 -7.31 -10.54
C LEU A 277 -2.37 -6.85 -9.20
N VAL A 278 -1.62 -7.06 -8.13
CA VAL A 278 -1.92 -6.52 -6.81
C VAL A 278 -0.80 -5.60 -6.34
N PHE A 279 -1.15 -4.51 -5.68
CA PHE A 279 -0.19 -3.60 -5.06
C PHE A 279 -0.56 -3.32 -3.61
N HIS A 280 0.45 -3.23 -2.76
CA HIS A 280 0.24 -3.08 -1.33
C HIS A 280 1.34 -2.28 -0.64
N CYS A 281 1.04 -1.78 0.55
CA CYS A 281 2.03 -1.29 1.50
C CYS A 281 1.84 -2.03 2.85
N THR A 282 2.00 -1.39 3.98
CA THR A 282 1.77 -2.03 5.29
C THR A 282 0.28 -2.21 5.59
N ALA A 283 -0.51 -1.13 5.60
CA ALA A 283 -1.96 -1.19 5.83
C ALA A 283 -2.79 -1.19 4.53
N GLY A 284 -2.15 -1.08 3.36
CA GLY A 284 -2.85 -0.85 2.10
C GLY A 284 -3.59 0.50 2.07
N LYS A 285 -3.14 1.48 2.85
CA LYS A 285 -3.81 2.77 3.08
C LYS A 285 -3.16 3.90 2.29
N ASP A 286 -2.04 4.45 2.78
CA ASP A 286 -1.49 5.72 2.31
C ASP A 286 -0.79 5.61 0.95
N ARG A 287 0.32 4.87 0.86
CA ARG A 287 1.07 4.68 -0.40
C ARG A 287 0.22 4.01 -1.48
N THR A 288 -0.52 3.00 -1.07
CA THR A 288 -1.49 2.28 -1.89
C THR A 288 -2.66 3.19 -2.28
N GLY A 289 -3.15 4.02 -1.35
CA GLY A 289 -4.27 4.94 -1.58
C GLY A 289 -3.91 6.06 -2.56
N VAL A 290 -2.71 6.63 -2.45
CA VAL A 290 -2.22 7.64 -3.39
C VAL A 290 -2.15 7.07 -4.81
N PHE A 291 -1.59 5.85 -4.99
CA PHE A 291 -1.57 5.20 -6.30
C PHE A 291 -2.99 4.94 -6.84
N GLY A 292 -3.89 4.38 -6.02
CA GLY A 292 -5.28 4.16 -6.42
C GLY A 292 -6.01 5.45 -6.82
N ALA A 293 -5.74 6.55 -6.11
CA ALA A 293 -6.30 7.87 -6.43
C ALA A 293 -5.76 8.42 -7.76
N LEU A 294 -4.48 8.21 -8.07
CA LEU A 294 -3.90 8.57 -9.37
C LEU A 294 -4.56 7.79 -10.51
N VAL A 295 -4.79 6.48 -10.34
CA VAL A 295 -5.51 5.65 -11.32
C VAL A 295 -6.94 6.16 -11.50
N GLY A 296 -7.68 6.39 -10.42
CA GLY A 296 -9.06 6.89 -10.49
C GLY A 296 -9.15 8.24 -11.19
N LYS A 297 -8.24 9.18 -10.91
CA LYS A 297 -8.19 10.49 -11.60
C LYS A 297 -7.83 10.34 -13.07
N LEU A 298 -6.92 9.43 -13.42
CA LEU A 298 -6.52 9.20 -14.81
C LEU A 298 -7.69 8.78 -15.69
N VAL A 299 -8.53 7.88 -15.20
CA VAL A 299 -9.72 7.41 -15.97
C VAL A 299 -10.97 8.28 -15.75
N GLY A 300 -10.89 9.29 -14.90
CA GLY A 300 -12.00 10.22 -14.64
C GLY A 300 -13.09 9.66 -13.75
N VAL A 301 -12.76 8.81 -12.78
CA VAL A 301 -13.67 8.45 -11.67
C VAL A 301 -13.99 9.72 -10.87
N PRO A 302 -15.26 9.96 -10.49
CA PRO A 302 -15.63 11.11 -9.65
C PRO A 302 -14.84 11.17 -8.34
N GLU A 303 -14.41 12.36 -7.95
CA GLU A 303 -13.55 12.55 -6.77
C GLU A 303 -14.15 12.00 -5.47
N ASP A 304 -15.46 12.16 -5.30
CA ASP A 304 -16.17 11.66 -4.13
C ASP A 304 -16.19 10.12 -4.08
N MET A 305 -16.13 9.45 -5.23
CA MET A 305 -16.00 8.00 -5.32
C MET A 305 -14.57 7.55 -5.04
N ILE A 306 -13.55 8.26 -5.56
CA ILE A 306 -12.14 8.01 -5.23
C ILE A 306 -11.91 8.14 -3.72
N CYS A 307 -12.46 9.19 -3.11
CA CYS A 307 -12.34 9.42 -1.68
C CYS A 307 -13.06 8.35 -0.85
N TRP A 308 -14.21 7.89 -1.29
CA TRP A 308 -14.95 6.80 -0.66
C TRP A 308 -14.19 5.47 -0.76
N GLU A 309 -13.67 5.13 -1.96
CA GLU A 309 -12.83 3.95 -2.18
C GLU A 309 -11.61 3.95 -1.23
N TYR A 310 -10.92 5.07 -1.13
CA TYR A 310 -9.80 5.22 -0.20
C TYR A 310 -10.24 4.98 1.25
N ALA A 311 -11.37 5.55 1.65
CA ALA A 311 -11.88 5.46 3.02
C ALA A 311 -12.31 4.03 3.42
N LEU A 312 -12.66 3.18 2.45
CA LEU A 312 -12.96 1.76 2.67
C LEU A 312 -11.80 0.98 3.30
N THR A 313 -10.59 1.54 3.32
CA THR A 313 -9.45 0.90 4.00
C THR A 313 -9.72 0.67 5.49
N GLU A 314 -10.41 1.59 6.15
CA GLU A 314 -10.67 1.49 7.59
C GLU A 314 -11.58 0.30 7.95
N PRO A 315 -12.76 0.13 7.35
CA PRO A 315 -13.56 -1.09 7.56
C PRO A 315 -12.89 -2.34 6.96
N GLY A 316 -12.17 -2.22 5.83
CA GLY A 316 -11.49 -3.35 5.20
C GLY A 316 -10.35 -3.94 6.02
N LEU A 317 -9.75 -3.18 6.95
CA LEU A 317 -8.79 -3.69 7.90
C LEU A 317 -9.44 -4.54 9.00
N GLY A 318 -10.72 -4.31 9.31
CA GLY A 318 -11.43 -5.07 10.34
C GLY A 318 -10.67 -5.13 11.66
N GLU A 319 -10.52 -6.33 12.23
CA GLU A 319 -9.80 -6.56 13.49
C GLU A 319 -8.31 -6.20 13.42
N TRP A 320 -7.71 -6.25 12.23
CA TRP A 320 -6.32 -5.81 12.04
C TRP A 320 -6.11 -4.35 12.39
N ARG A 321 -7.13 -3.52 12.27
CA ARG A 321 -7.04 -2.11 12.67
C ARG A 321 -6.69 -1.99 14.15
N ALA A 322 -7.32 -2.77 15.02
CA ALA A 322 -7.02 -2.80 16.45
C ALA A 322 -5.57 -3.24 16.70
N GLN A 323 -5.10 -4.28 16.03
CA GLN A 323 -3.72 -4.75 16.15
C GLN A 323 -2.70 -3.70 15.66
N PHE A 324 -3.00 -2.96 14.58
CA PHE A 324 -2.15 -1.84 14.14
C PHE A 324 -2.09 -0.74 15.19
N ILE A 325 -3.22 -0.39 15.79
CA ILE A 325 -3.27 0.62 16.87
C ILE A 325 -2.39 0.17 18.04
N GLU A 326 -2.56 -1.07 18.53
CA GLU A 326 -1.76 -1.60 19.63
C GLU A 326 -0.25 -1.61 19.31
N ARG A 327 0.14 -2.02 18.09
CA ARG A 327 1.54 -1.99 17.66
C ARG A 327 2.11 -0.58 17.62
N ILE A 328 1.33 0.41 17.17
CA ILE A 328 1.74 1.81 17.16
C ILE A 328 1.94 2.32 18.59
N CYS A 329 1.01 2.02 19.50
CA CYS A 329 1.13 2.37 20.91
C CYS A 329 2.36 1.71 21.56
N ALA A 330 2.60 0.43 21.28
CA ALA A 330 3.70 -0.34 21.86
C ALA A 330 5.07 0.05 21.26
N SER A 331 5.14 0.38 19.98
CA SER A 331 6.42 0.66 19.30
C SER A 331 6.98 2.04 19.62
N GLY A 332 6.16 2.94 20.16
CA GLY A 332 6.48 4.35 20.30
C GLY A 332 7.27 4.77 19.07
N LEU A 333 6.69 4.97 17.93
CA LEU A 333 7.24 5.16 16.56
C LEU A 333 8.63 5.85 16.46
N GLY A 334 9.52 5.56 17.37
CA GLY A 334 10.83 6.19 17.55
C GLY A 334 11.92 5.24 17.97
N GLY A 335 12.19 4.17 17.21
CA GLY A 335 13.45 3.48 17.37
C GLY A 335 13.38 1.98 17.58
N GLY A 336 14.22 1.30 16.84
CA GLY A 336 14.42 -0.13 16.82
C GLY A 336 14.53 -0.76 18.20
N GLY A 337 14.04 -2.00 18.30
CA GLY A 337 14.16 -2.87 19.46
C GLY A 337 15.62 -3.09 19.88
N GLY A 338 16.13 -2.18 20.68
CA GLY A 338 17.32 -2.40 21.49
C GLY A 338 16.86 -2.76 22.88
N LYS A 339 17.18 -3.97 23.35
CA LYS A 339 17.09 -4.35 24.75
C LYS A 339 17.70 -3.20 25.57
N ALA A 340 16.96 -2.68 26.55
CA ALA A 340 17.49 -1.72 27.51
C ALA A 340 18.71 -2.33 28.17
N SER A 341 19.90 -1.89 27.80
CA SER A 341 21.11 -2.12 28.57
C SER A 341 20.94 -1.32 29.86
N THR A 342 20.75 -2.04 30.95
CA THR A 342 20.81 -1.50 32.31
C THR A 342 22.24 -1.19 32.66
N SER A 343 22.72 0.00 32.30
CA SER A 343 23.91 0.58 32.90
C SER A 343 23.48 1.69 33.87
N PRO A 344 23.81 1.61 35.15
CA PRO A 344 23.48 2.66 36.11
C PRO A 344 24.51 3.81 36.00
N GLY A 345 24.10 4.93 35.47
CA GLY A 345 24.93 6.13 35.50
C GLY A 345 24.48 7.18 34.47
N ALA A 346 23.98 8.28 35.01
CA ALA A 346 23.83 9.60 34.41
C ALA A 346 22.54 9.97 33.68
N GLY A 347 21.80 10.86 34.32
CA GLY A 347 21.24 12.09 33.75
C GLY A 347 20.12 11.94 32.75
N GLN A 348 18.90 12.31 33.19
CA GLN A 348 17.73 12.67 32.38
C GLN A 348 17.49 11.79 31.16
N GLN A 349 16.85 10.64 31.36
CA GLN A 349 16.14 9.93 30.30
C GLN A 349 15.08 10.89 29.75
N GLN A 350 15.34 11.46 28.58
CA GLN A 350 14.29 12.05 27.76
C GLN A 350 13.25 10.96 27.53
N GLN A 351 12.13 11.05 28.24
CA GLN A 351 10.97 10.18 28.00
C GLN A 351 10.61 10.34 26.52
N ARG A 352 10.76 9.25 25.77
CA ARG A 352 10.30 9.19 24.38
C ARG A 352 8.80 9.49 24.38
N PRO A 353 8.29 10.37 23.51
CA PRO A 353 6.87 10.67 23.47
C PRO A 353 6.10 9.37 23.19
N GLN A 354 5.31 8.94 24.14
CA GLN A 354 4.37 7.84 23.97
C GLN A 354 3.21 8.34 23.10
N ILE A 355 2.91 7.59 22.02
CA ILE A 355 1.75 7.88 21.18
C ILE A 355 0.52 7.38 21.93
N SER A 356 -0.46 8.24 22.14
CA SER A 356 -1.73 7.86 22.75
C SER A 356 -2.52 6.92 21.85
N ARG A 357 -3.44 6.14 22.44
CA ARG A 357 -4.33 5.26 21.67
C ARG A 357 -5.20 6.05 20.66
N GLU A 358 -5.61 7.26 21.04
CA GLU A 358 -6.38 8.15 20.15
C GLU A 358 -5.55 8.65 18.96
N GLU A 359 -4.28 9.00 19.18
CA GLU A 359 -3.36 9.35 18.10
C GLU A 359 -3.09 8.17 17.20
N ALA A 360 -2.85 6.98 17.76
CA ALA A 360 -2.68 5.74 17.00
C ALA A 360 -3.94 5.40 16.17
N ALA A 361 -5.13 5.58 16.74
CA ALA A 361 -6.40 5.41 16.03
C ALA A 361 -6.56 6.41 14.87
N ARG A 362 -6.14 7.67 15.05
CA ARG A 362 -6.11 8.67 13.96
C ARG A 362 -5.14 8.28 12.86
N ILE A 363 -3.94 7.82 13.22
CA ILE A 363 -2.94 7.33 12.25
C ILE A 363 -3.51 6.18 11.41
N CYS A 364 -4.28 5.28 12.03
CA CYS A 364 -4.93 4.15 11.36
C CYS A 364 -6.19 4.55 10.57
N GLY A 365 -6.74 5.74 10.77
CA GLY A 365 -7.93 6.23 10.07
C GLY A 365 -7.67 6.55 8.61
N SER A 366 -8.67 6.34 7.75
CA SER A 366 -8.65 6.67 6.31
C SER A 366 -9.81 7.58 5.95
N ARG A 367 -9.70 8.86 6.31
CA ARG A 367 -10.78 9.84 6.10
C ARG A 367 -10.83 10.31 4.65
N ALA A 368 -12.04 10.32 4.06
CA ALA A 368 -12.27 10.79 2.70
C ALA A 368 -11.79 12.24 2.48
N GLY A 369 -11.98 13.13 3.48
CA GLY A 369 -11.51 14.49 3.44
C GLY A 369 -10.01 14.65 3.24
N ASN A 370 -9.18 13.77 3.82
CA ASN A 370 -7.73 13.79 3.62
C ASN A 370 -7.35 13.48 2.17
N MET A 371 -8.01 12.49 1.55
CA MET A 371 -7.78 12.14 0.14
C MET A 371 -8.30 13.25 -0.78
N ARG A 372 -9.47 13.82 -0.47
CA ARG A 372 -10.03 14.96 -1.23
C ARG A 372 -9.09 16.17 -1.19
N ALA A 373 -8.51 16.47 -0.04
CA ALA A 373 -7.52 17.54 0.08
C ALA A 373 -6.24 17.23 -0.72
N PHE A 374 -5.75 15.99 -0.69
CA PHE A 374 -4.65 15.56 -1.56
C PHE A 374 -4.97 15.80 -3.04
N LEU A 375 -6.13 15.36 -3.52
CA LEU A 375 -6.52 15.52 -4.92
C LEU A 375 -6.58 17.01 -5.30
N LYS A 376 -7.24 17.84 -4.51
CA LYS A 376 -7.46 19.26 -4.85
C LYS A 376 -6.22 20.13 -4.64
N VAL A 377 -5.51 19.95 -3.53
CA VAL A 377 -4.40 20.83 -3.16
C VAL A 377 -3.09 20.34 -3.78
N VAL A 378 -2.78 19.06 -3.62
CA VAL A 378 -1.49 18.53 -4.07
C VAL A 378 -1.55 18.17 -5.55
N LEU A 379 -2.44 17.25 -5.93
CA LEU A 379 -2.43 16.74 -7.30
C LEU A 379 -2.82 17.82 -8.33
N GLU A 380 -3.93 18.54 -8.11
CA GLU A 380 -4.41 19.53 -9.08
C GLU A 380 -3.60 20.82 -9.04
N LYS A 381 -3.43 21.43 -7.84
CA LYS A 381 -2.82 22.78 -7.77
C LYS A 381 -1.29 22.73 -7.80
N GLU A 382 -0.65 21.81 -7.04
CA GLU A 382 0.82 21.80 -6.96
C GLU A 382 1.47 20.97 -8.07
N LEU A 383 0.89 19.80 -8.43
CA LEU A 383 1.46 18.88 -9.41
C LEU A 383 0.87 19.05 -10.82
N GLY A 384 -0.15 19.92 -10.97
CA GLY A 384 -0.73 20.28 -12.26
C GLY A 384 -1.64 19.23 -12.87
N GLY A 385 -2.21 18.36 -12.05
CA GLY A 385 -3.11 17.27 -12.46
C GLY A 385 -2.41 15.96 -12.73
N VAL A 386 -3.21 14.90 -12.91
CA VAL A 386 -2.69 13.53 -13.02
C VAL A 386 -1.87 13.30 -14.28
N GLU A 387 -2.27 13.83 -15.43
CA GLU A 387 -1.55 13.64 -16.69
C GLU A 387 -0.16 14.28 -16.63
N ARG A 388 -0.09 15.52 -16.12
CA ARG A 388 1.18 16.21 -15.93
C ARG A 388 2.08 15.48 -14.91
N TYR A 389 1.49 14.96 -13.83
CA TYR A 389 2.22 14.16 -12.85
C TYR A 389 2.82 12.90 -13.50
N LEU A 390 2.06 12.19 -14.33
CA LEU A 390 2.54 10.98 -15.01
C LEU A 390 3.69 11.30 -15.99
N VAL A 391 3.59 12.41 -16.70
CA VAL A 391 4.65 12.83 -17.63
C VAL A 391 5.88 13.34 -16.88
N GLU A 392 5.74 14.34 -16.03
CA GLU A 392 6.89 15.02 -15.42
C GLU A 392 7.52 14.24 -14.27
N ARG A 393 6.72 13.49 -13.50
CA ARG A 393 7.19 12.79 -12.32
C ARG A 393 7.41 11.30 -12.56
N CYS A 394 6.51 10.61 -13.29
CA CYS A 394 6.68 9.19 -13.60
C CYS A 394 7.45 8.97 -14.92
N GLY A 395 7.60 9.97 -15.80
CA GLY A 395 8.38 9.88 -17.02
C GLY A 395 7.70 9.13 -18.15
N LEU A 396 6.39 9.11 -18.17
CA LEU A 396 5.60 8.63 -19.30
C LEU A 396 5.52 9.74 -20.37
N THR A 397 5.33 9.33 -21.63
CA THR A 397 4.94 10.26 -22.69
C THR A 397 3.42 10.48 -22.66
N MET A 398 2.93 11.55 -23.28
CA MET A 398 1.48 11.80 -23.39
C MET A 398 0.76 10.67 -24.15
N ASP A 399 1.39 10.08 -25.16
CA ASP A 399 0.84 8.94 -25.89
C ASP A 399 0.72 7.70 -24.99
N GLU A 400 1.71 7.45 -24.13
CA GLU A 400 1.64 6.40 -23.13
C GLU A 400 0.55 6.66 -22.11
N VAL A 401 0.38 7.90 -21.64
CA VAL A 401 -0.70 8.29 -20.71
C VAL A 401 -2.07 8.04 -21.35
N THR A 402 -2.27 8.43 -22.60
CA THR A 402 -3.52 8.19 -23.34
C THR A 402 -3.80 6.70 -23.51
N ARG A 403 -2.82 5.92 -23.98
CA ARG A 403 -2.96 4.45 -24.14
C ARG A 403 -3.24 3.76 -22.80
N LEU A 404 -2.55 4.17 -21.73
CA LEU A 404 -2.76 3.66 -20.40
C LEU A 404 -4.19 3.92 -19.94
N ARG A 405 -4.65 5.16 -20.04
CA ARG A 405 -6.03 5.55 -19.70
C ARG A 405 -7.04 4.70 -20.46
N ASP A 406 -6.93 4.60 -21.76
CA ASP A 406 -7.89 3.88 -22.61
C ASP A 406 -7.88 2.37 -22.35
N SER A 407 -6.73 1.78 -22.00
CA SER A 407 -6.61 0.36 -21.65
C SER A 407 -7.29 -0.01 -20.32
N LEU A 408 -7.43 0.95 -19.42
CA LEU A 408 -8.05 0.78 -18.10
C LEU A 408 -9.59 0.95 -18.13
N ILE A 409 -10.17 1.41 -19.24
CA ILE A 409 -11.60 1.72 -19.34
C ILE A 409 -12.29 0.63 -20.13
N VAL A 410 -13.46 0.20 -19.65
CA VAL A 410 -14.35 -0.72 -20.37
C VAL A 410 -15.77 -0.17 -20.41
N LYS A 411 -16.45 -0.45 -21.53
CA LYS A 411 -17.86 -0.15 -21.70
C LYS A 411 -18.70 -1.27 -21.08
N VAL A 412 -19.69 -0.92 -20.29
CA VAL A 412 -20.65 -1.85 -19.71
C VAL A 412 -22.06 -1.54 -20.19
N HIS A 413 -22.89 -2.57 -20.26
CA HIS A 413 -24.27 -2.46 -20.70
C HIS A 413 -25.26 -2.64 -19.55
N ASP A 414 -24.80 -3.24 -18.44
CA ASP A 414 -25.59 -3.45 -17.24
C ASP A 414 -25.12 -2.49 -16.13
N GLU A 415 -26.03 -1.66 -15.64
CA GLU A 415 -25.75 -0.78 -14.49
C GLU A 415 -25.43 -1.55 -13.20
N GLY A 416 -25.82 -2.81 -13.10
CA GLY A 416 -25.44 -3.71 -12.00
C GLY A 416 -23.95 -4.00 -11.93
N GLU A 417 -23.21 -3.76 -13.02
CA GLU A 417 -21.76 -3.87 -13.05
C GLU A 417 -21.05 -2.69 -12.37
N VAL A 418 -21.73 -1.58 -12.17
CA VAL A 418 -21.16 -0.36 -11.57
C VAL A 418 -21.11 -0.49 -10.05
N VAL A 419 -19.94 -0.34 -9.47
CA VAL A 419 -19.77 -0.27 -8.00
C VAL A 419 -20.32 1.07 -7.51
N LYS A 420 -21.29 1.00 -6.60
CA LYS A 420 -21.93 2.18 -5.97
C LYS A 420 -21.52 2.27 -4.50
N LYS A 421 -21.58 3.49 -3.97
CA LYS A 421 -21.43 3.68 -2.52
C LYS A 421 -22.55 2.94 -1.80
N CYS A 422 -22.19 2.29 -0.70
CA CYS A 422 -23.15 1.61 0.16
C CYS A 422 -22.93 2.00 1.62
N GLU A 423 -23.93 1.80 2.43
CA GLU A 423 -23.83 1.93 3.88
C GLU A 423 -23.05 0.73 4.47
N ILE A 424 -22.12 1.05 5.37
CA ILE A 424 -21.45 0.07 6.22
C ILE A 424 -21.80 0.43 7.66
N LYS A 425 -22.44 -0.50 8.37
CA LYS A 425 -22.88 -0.27 9.75
C LYS A 425 -21.71 0.13 10.65
N GLY A 426 -21.87 1.24 11.38
CA GLY A 426 -20.87 1.75 12.32
C GLY A 426 -19.66 2.44 11.66
N TRP A 427 -19.74 2.76 10.36
CA TRP A 427 -18.69 3.47 9.64
C TRP A 427 -19.23 4.51 8.68
N THR A 428 -18.50 5.60 8.52
CA THR A 428 -18.71 6.59 7.46
C THR A 428 -17.39 7.00 6.85
N ALA A 429 -17.38 7.34 5.56
CA ALA A 429 -16.16 7.76 4.86
C ALA A 429 -15.51 9.03 5.44
N GLU A 430 -16.31 9.93 5.99
CA GLU A 430 -15.86 11.18 6.60
C GLU A 430 -15.52 11.00 8.09
N GLY A 431 -16.34 10.28 8.82
CA GLY A 431 -16.20 10.05 10.28
C GLY A 431 -15.34 8.85 10.67
N GLY A 432 -15.21 7.85 9.78
CA GLY A 432 -14.54 6.57 10.02
C GLY A 432 -15.38 5.61 10.88
N VAL A 433 -14.71 4.62 11.48
CA VAL A 433 -15.35 3.69 12.41
C VAL A 433 -15.83 4.49 13.62
N GLN A 434 -17.12 4.42 13.84
CA GLN A 434 -17.75 4.96 15.04
C GLN A 434 -17.62 3.87 16.10
N ASP A 435 -16.85 4.16 17.16
CA ASP A 435 -16.88 3.31 18.33
C ASP A 435 -18.32 3.32 18.82
N LEU A 436 -19.01 2.22 18.63
CA LEU A 436 -20.27 1.98 19.29
C LEU A 436 -19.94 1.98 20.78
N LYS A 437 -20.14 3.12 21.45
CA LYS A 437 -20.11 3.18 22.91
C LYS A 437 -21.18 2.20 23.38
N ASN A 438 -20.73 1.03 23.82
CA ASN A 438 -21.54 0.08 24.59
C ASN A 438 -21.84 0.70 25.95
#